data_d23c8cc69108a100fedb4077b5207965
#
_entry.id   d23c8cc69108a100fedb4077b5207965
#
_cell.length_a   1.000
_cell.length_b   1.000
_cell.length_c   1.000
_cell.angle_alpha   90.00
_cell.angle_beta   90.00
_cell.angle_gamma   90.00
#
_symmetry.space_group_name_H-M   'P 1'
#
loop_
_entity.id
_entity.type
_entity.pdbx_description
1 polymer ?
#
loop_
_entity_poly.entity_id
_entity_poly.type
_entity_poly.pdbx_seq_one_letter_code
_entity_poly.pdbx_strand_id
1 'polypeptide(L)'
;MKKILTAILAIFIFNMGLIPAFSENMGPVEPPIEEVLDSKLIKLEASFDWVNMSQIQRDEKIKEYYDLLFSDETQTKISKKEFKEKYKNFLKDTEQKEHYRRAKNGVTELKDCFLCAFFIKDGILISYGVQYKNDMRHAYYYDAYGHLRYVDEMSENYPSFTYYSRQYRTNGKLVSAIVFENHDTQYMYNPNGTFKGLWYKDKMFDSKGKQKLTRTNW
;
A
#
# COMPACT_ATOMS: atom_id res chain seq x y z
N MET A 1 -13.54 -8.24 20.70
CA MET A 1 -12.25 -8.62 20.10
C MET A 1 -12.36 -8.91 18.60
N LYS A 2 -13.34 -9.72 18.09
CA LYS A 2 -13.47 -10.01 16.64
C LYS A 2 -13.70 -8.78 15.75
N LYS A 3 -14.44 -7.75 16.22
CA LYS A 3 -14.71 -6.52 15.44
C LYS A 3 -13.49 -5.61 15.24
N ILE A 4 -12.54 -5.62 16.20
CA ILE A 4 -11.30 -4.84 16.09
C ILE A 4 -10.34 -5.48 15.10
N LEU A 5 -10.30 -6.81 15.06
CA LEU A 5 -9.46 -7.55 14.12
C LEU A 5 -9.91 -7.33 12.66
N THR A 6 -11.22 -7.26 12.44
CA THR A 6 -11.81 -7.01 11.10
C THR A 6 -11.53 -5.58 10.62
N ALA A 7 -11.57 -4.58 11.51
CA ALA A 7 -11.25 -3.20 11.17
C ALA A 7 -9.75 -3.01 10.86
N ILE A 8 -8.88 -3.71 11.58
CA ILE A 8 -7.43 -3.71 11.32
C ILE A 8 -7.13 -4.40 9.99
N LEU A 9 -7.80 -5.50 9.70
CA LEU A 9 -7.65 -6.22 8.43
C LEU A 9 -8.10 -5.36 7.23
N ALA A 10 -9.18 -4.60 7.38
CA ALA A 10 -9.65 -3.68 6.34
C ALA A 10 -8.63 -2.57 6.02
N ILE A 11 -7.97 -2.01 7.04
CA ILE A 11 -6.91 -1.01 6.85
C ILE A 11 -5.69 -1.63 6.13
N PHE A 12 -5.38 -2.90 6.41
CA PHE A 12 -4.29 -3.61 5.76
C PHE A 12 -4.54 -3.95 4.30
N ILE A 13 -5.76 -4.31 3.95
CA ILE A 13 -6.15 -4.60 2.57
C ILE A 13 -6.07 -3.33 1.73
N PHE A 14 -6.29 -2.15 2.34
CA PHE A 14 -6.27 -0.85 1.66
C PHE A 14 -4.96 -0.56 0.92
N ASN A 15 -3.83 -0.95 1.48
CA ASN A 15 -2.52 -0.68 0.87
C ASN A 15 -2.03 -1.78 -0.08
N MET A 16 -2.80 -2.87 -0.24
CA MET A 16 -2.31 -4.04 -0.96
C MET A 16 -3.04 -4.33 -2.27
N GLY A 17 -4.22 -3.75 -2.47
CA GLY A 17 -5.05 -4.02 -3.65
C GLY A 17 -4.55 -3.38 -4.96
N LEU A 18 -3.56 -2.47 -4.88
CA LEU A 18 -3.07 -1.74 -6.06
C LEU A 18 -1.81 -2.37 -6.70
N ILE A 19 -1.12 -3.27 -6.01
CA ILE A 19 0.16 -3.80 -6.48
C ILE A 19 0.03 -4.87 -7.59
N PRO A 20 -0.92 -5.81 -7.55
CA PRO A 20 -0.98 -6.86 -8.57
C PRO A 20 -1.30 -6.37 -9.99
N ALA A 21 -2.04 -5.27 -10.11
CA ALA A 21 -2.44 -4.76 -11.43
C ALA A 21 -1.29 -4.11 -12.21
N PHE A 22 -0.20 -3.76 -11.55
CA PHE A 22 0.92 -3.05 -12.16
C PHE A 22 2.02 -3.96 -12.72
N SER A 23 2.12 -5.22 -12.27
CA SER A 23 3.25 -6.07 -12.64
C SER A 23 3.14 -6.72 -14.01
N GLU A 24 1.95 -6.79 -14.60
CA GLU A 24 1.77 -7.56 -15.84
C GLU A 24 1.89 -6.75 -17.14
N ASN A 25 1.83 -5.41 -17.11
CA ASN A 25 1.76 -4.59 -18.33
C ASN A 25 2.88 -3.57 -18.56
N MET A 26 3.94 -3.56 -17.77
CA MET A 26 5.10 -2.67 -17.98
C MET A 26 6.39 -3.46 -18.12
N GLY A 27 6.43 -4.37 -19.09
CA GLY A 27 7.65 -5.08 -19.46
C GLY A 27 8.36 -4.42 -20.64
N PRO A 28 9.62 -3.98 -20.52
CA PRO A 28 10.51 -3.96 -21.67
C PRO A 28 10.83 -5.40 -22.06
N VAL A 29 10.93 -5.63 -23.36
CA VAL A 29 11.30 -6.93 -23.95
C VAL A 29 12.58 -7.47 -23.29
N GLU A 30 12.45 -8.60 -22.58
CA GLU A 30 13.52 -9.21 -21.81
C GLU A 30 14.49 -10.03 -22.69
N PRO A 31 15.79 -10.05 -22.34
CA PRO A 31 16.73 -11.06 -22.86
C PRO A 31 16.50 -12.44 -22.21
N PRO A 32 17.00 -13.54 -22.78
CA PRO A 32 16.66 -14.90 -22.38
C PRO A 32 16.94 -15.21 -20.91
N ILE A 33 15.93 -15.77 -20.28
CA ILE A 33 15.57 -15.68 -18.85
C ILE A 33 16.31 -16.70 -17.95
N GLU A 34 16.89 -17.78 -18.48
CA GLU A 34 17.20 -18.94 -17.63
C GLU A 34 18.45 -18.83 -16.74
N GLU A 35 19.50 -18.09 -17.13
CA GLU A 35 20.70 -17.98 -16.27
C GLU A 35 20.74 -16.77 -15.32
N VAL A 36 19.95 -15.73 -15.60
CA VAL A 36 19.91 -14.52 -14.77
C VAL A 36 18.92 -14.66 -13.62
N LEU A 37 17.90 -15.51 -13.79
CA LEU A 37 16.85 -15.76 -12.78
C LEU A 37 17.40 -16.49 -11.56
N ASP A 38 18.20 -17.52 -11.72
CA ASP A 38 18.70 -18.32 -10.60
C ASP A 38 19.59 -17.52 -9.65
N SER A 39 20.49 -16.67 -10.17
CA SER A 39 21.38 -15.89 -9.32
C SER A 39 20.69 -14.68 -8.66
N LYS A 40 19.66 -14.11 -9.29
CA LYS A 40 18.84 -13.04 -8.70
C LYS A 40 17.79 -13.58 -7.74
N LEU A 41 17.16 -14.72 -8.02
CA LEU A 41 16.24 -15.40 -7.10
C LEU A 41 16.97 -15.89 -5.84
N ILE A 42 18.16 -16.50 -6.00
CA ILE A 42 19.00 -16.91 -4.87
C ILE A 42 19.44 -15.69 -4.04
N LYS A 43 19.77 -14.55 -4.66
CA LYS A 43 20.06 -13.31 -3.93
C LYS A 43 18.83 -12.69 -3.29
N LEU A 44 17.67 -12.76 -3.90
CA LEU A 44 16.39 -12.27 -3.34
C LEU A 44 15.91 -13.15 -2.18
N GLU A 45 16.01 -14.46 -2.31
CA GLU A 45 15.68 -15.39 -1.20
C GLU A 45 16.71 -15.28 -0.08
N ALA A 46 18.01 -15.12 -0.38
CA ALA A 46 19.04 -14.88 0.61
C ALA A 46 18.96 -13.48 1.27
N SER A 47 18.31 -12.50 0.64
CA SER A 47 18.13 -11.17 1.24
C SER A 47 16.92 -11.05 2.16
N PHE A 48 15.95 -11.96 2.07
CA PHE A 48 14.78 -11.98 2.94
C PHE A 48 14.83 -13.15 3.91
N ASP A 49 15.64 -13.03 4.91
CA ASP A 49 15.61 -13.97 6.03
C ASP A 49 15.28 -13.24 7.36
N TRP A 50 14.17 -12.51 7.32
CA TRP A 50 13.70 -11.72 8.47
C TRP A 50 13.63 -12.54 9.76
N VAL A 51 13.24 -13.81 9.65
CA VAL A 51 13.09 -14.72 10.78
C VAL A 51 14.44 -15.08 11.37
N ASN A 52 15.45 -15.30 10.55
CA ASN A 52 16.80 -15.70 10.96
C ASN A 52 17.74 -14.50 11.22
N MET A 53 17.35 -13.28 10.83
CA MET A 53 18.09 -12.08 11.21
C MET A 53 18.22 -11.97 12.73
N SER A 54 19.35 -11.49 13.21
CA SER A 54 19.50 -11.08 14.62
C SER A 54 18.55 -9.90 14.92
N GLN A 55 18.24 -9.68 16.21
CA GLN A 55 17.41 -8.51 16.58
C GLN A 55 18.07 -7.19 16.14
N ILE A 56 19.41 -7.09 16.26
CA ILE A 56 20.16 -5.90 15.83
C ILE A 56 19.94 -5.61 14.34
N GLN A 57 20.10 -6.62 13.49
CA GLN A 57 19.90 -6.46 12.04
C GLN A 57 18.47 -6.04 11.69
N ARG A 58 17.46 -6.59 12.38
CA ARG A 58 16.07 -6.16 12.20
C ARG A 58 15.85 -4.71 12.63
N ASP A 59 16.42 -4.32 13.76
CA ASP A 59 16.29 -2.95 14.29
C ASP A 59 16.99 -1.93 13.39
N GLU A 60 18.15 -2.26 12.83
CA GLU A 60 18.85 -1.45 11.83
C GLU A 60 18.00 -1.24 10.58
N LYS A 61 17.39 -2.31 10.04
CA LYS A 61 16.54 -2.23 8.85
C LYS A 61 15.25 -1.44 9.12
N ILE A 62 14.64 -1.62 10.29
CA ILE A 62 13.48 -0.84 10.73
C ILE A 62 13.85 0.64 10.84
N LYS A 63 15.03 0.95 11.38
CA LYS A 63 15.50 2.33 11.50
C LYS A 63 15.79 2.98 10.14
N GLU A 64 16.42 2.27 9.21
CA GLU A 64 16.68 2.75 7.84
C GLU A 64 15.40 3.26 7.20
N TYR A 65 14.33 2.50 7.26
CA TYR A 65 13.04 2.89 6.66
C TYR A 65 12.26 3.88 7.51
N TYR A 66 12.43 3.90 8.82
CA TYR A 66 11.92 4.98 9.65
C TYR A 66 12.52 6.33 9.22
N ASP A 67 13.83 6.39 9.06
CA ASP A 67 14.53 7.62 8.65
C ASP A 67 14.06 8.08 7.26
N LEU A 68 13.84 7.16 6.31
CA LEU A 68 13.27 7.47 4.99
C LEU A 68 11.88 8.09 5.08
N LEU A 69 11.03 7.60 5.98
CA LEU A 69 9.63 8.01 6.08
C LEU A 69 9.42 9.28 6.92
N PHE A 70 10.22 9.49 7.95
CA PHE A 70 9.94 10.45 9.03
C PHE A 70 11.04 11.49 9.26
N SER A 71 12.13 11.47 8.47
CA SER A 71 13.21 12.48 8.56
C SER A 71 12.73 13.91 8.32
N ASP A 72 11.70 14.09 7.51
CA ASP A 72 11.05 15.36 7.27
C ASP A 72 9.68 15.42 7.98
N GLU A 73 9.67 16.04 9.16
CA GLU A 73 8.44 16.20 9.95
C GLU A 73 7.34 16.99 9.22
N THR A 74 7.70 17.84 8.26
CA THR A 74 6.72 18.64 7.53
C THR A 74 5.85 17.80 6.62
N GLN A 75 6.37 16.66 6.14
CA GLN A 75 5.64 15.75 5.27
C GLN A 75 4.68 14.81 6.04
N THR A 76 4.79 14.72 7.36
CA THR A 76 3.92 13.87 8.17
C THR A 76 2.65 14.58 8.67
N LYS A 77 2.57 15.89 8.50
CA LYS A 77 1.44 16.72 8.97
C LYS A 77 0.93 17.62 7.87
N ILE A 78 -0.21 17.29 7.32
CA ILE A 78 -0.96 18.16 6.42
C ILE A 78 -2.12 18.77 7.22
N SER A 79 -2.29 20.08 7.21
CA SER A 79 -3.45 20.69 7.84
C SER A 79 -4.74 20.31 7.09
N LYS A 80 -5.88 20.29 7.79
CA LYS A 80 -7.17 19.99 7.16
C LYS A 80 -7.49 20.96 6.00
N LYS A 81 -7.05 22.21 6.10
CA LYS A 81 -7.25 23.23 5.07
C LYS A 81 -6.41 22.91 3.83
N GLU A 82 -5.14 22.62 4.03
CA GLU A 82 -4.22 22.23 2.94
C GLU A 82 -4.66 20.95 2.27
N PHE A 83 -5.05 19.93 3.04
CA PHE A 83 -5.60 18.69 2.50
C PHE A 83 -6.80 18.96 1.60
N LYS A 84 -7.77 19.76 2.07
CA LYS A 84 -8.97 20.08 1.29
C LYS A 84 -8.66 20.87 0.03
N GLU A 85 -7.70 21.79 0.07
CA GLU A 85 -7.30 22.56 -1.11
C GLU A 85 -6.55 21.68 -2.12
N LYS A 86 -5.61 20.86 -1.63
CA LYS A 86 -4.82 19.93 -2.46
C LYS A 86 -5.71 18.94 -3.21
N TYR A 87 -6.70 18.38 -2.55
CA TYR A 87 -7.55 17.31 -3.09
C TYR A 87 -8.99 17.76 -3.39
N LYS A 88 -9.24 19.06 -3.58
CA LYS A 88 -10.60 19.63 -3.75
C LYS A 88 -11.40 18.96 -4.88
N ASN A 89 -10.74 18.58 -5.97
CA ASN A 89 -11.37 17.94 -7.12
C ASN A 89 -11.68 16.45 -6.90
N PHE A 90 -11.13 15.86 -5.85
CA PHE A 90 -11.25 14.44 -5.53
C PHE A 90 -12.05 14.16 -4.25
N LEU A 91 -12.56 15.20 -3.57
CA LEU A 91 -13.35 15.04 -2.33
C LEU A 91 -14.61 14.21 -2.54
N LYS A 92 -15.08 14.15 -3.79
CA LYS A 92 -16.18 13.31 -4.22
C LYS A 92 -15.85 12.72 -5.58
N ASP A 93 -16.07 11.42 -5.74
CA ASP A 93 -15.93 10.75 -7.02
C ASP A 93 -17.09 11.15 -7.95
N THR A 94 -16.77 11.81 -9.04
CA THR A 94 -17.76 12.26 -10.03
C THR A 94 -18.33 11.10 -10.87
N GLU A 95 -17.60 9.99 -10.97
CA GLU A 95 -17.98 8.77 -11.67
C GLU A 95 -18.37 7.63 -10.72
N GLN A 96 -18.78 7.97 -9.49
CA GLN A 96 -19.03 7.03 -8.40
C GLN A 96 -19.86 5.80 -8.81
N LYS A 97 -20.93 5.98 -9.56
CA LYS A 97 -21.81 4.86 -9.97
C LYS A 97 -21.07 3.83 -10.81
N GLU A 98 -20.23 4.31 -11.75
CA GLU A 98 -19.47 3.44 -12.64
C GLU A 98 -18.31 2.79 -11.88
N HIS A 99 -17.48 3.57 -11.19
CA HIS A 99 -16.34 3.07 -10.42
C HIS A 99 -16.79 2.06 -9.37
N TYR A 100 -17.82 2.39 -8.57
CA TYR A 100 -18.38 1.47 -7.57
C TYR A 100 -18.87 0.16 -8.18
N ARG A 101 -19.66 0.25 -9.27
CA ARG A 101 -20.21 -0.92 -9.94
C ARG A 101 -19.12 -1.80 -10.54
N ARG A 102 -18.10 -1.19 -11.18
CA ARG A 102 -16.98 -1.92 -11.78
C ARG A 102 -16.12 -2.58 -10.72
N ALA A 103 -15.73 -1.84 -9.69
CA ALA A 103 -14.95 -2.38 -8.58
C ALA A 103 -15.68 -3.54 -7.88
N LYS A 104 -16.99 -3.39 -7.63
CA LYS A 104 -17.83 -4.45 -7.06
C LYS A 104 -17.83 -5.73 -7.89
N ASN A 105 -17.74 -5.60 -9.20
CA ASN A 105 -17.70 -6.73 -10.14
C ASN A 105 -16.28 -7.25 -10.42
N GLY A 106 -15.27 -6.81 -9.64
CA GLY A 106 -13.90 -7.28 -9.75
C GLY A 106 -13.12 -6.70 -10.93
N VAL A 107 -13.61 -5.61 -11.54
CA VAL A 107 -12.85 -4.90 -12.58
C VAL A 107 -11.74 -4.11 -11.90
N THR A 108 -10.50 -4.35 -12.31
CA THR A 108 -9.31 -3.72 -11.73
C THR A 108 -8.73 -2.60 -12.61
N GLU A 109 -9.10 -2.54 -13.88
CA GLU A 109 -8.60 -1.54 -14.82
C GLU A 109 -9.70 -0.99 -15.73
N LEU A 110 -9.72 0.33 -15.89
CA LEU A 110 -10.50 1.07 -16.87
C LEU A 110 -9.54 1.83 -17.81
N LYS A 111 -10.12 2.52 -18.81
CA LYS A 111 -9.32 3.27 -19.79
C LYS A 111 -8.39 4.29 -19.14
N ASP A 112 -8.84 5.00 -18.11
CA ASP A 112 -8.21 6.15 -17.50
C ASP A 112 -7.78 5.96 -16.04
N CYS A 113 -8.16 4.83 -15.42
CA CYS A 113 -7.80 4.56 -14.03
C CYS A 113 -7.69 3.06 -13.72
N PHE A 114 -7.05 2.77 -12.59
CA PHE A 114 -7.08 1.47 -11.93
C PHE A 114 -8.06 1.51 -10.76
N LEU A 115 -8.72 0.38 -10.51
CA LEU A 115 -9.71 0.21 -9.46
C LEU A 115 -9.32 -0.89 -8.49
N CYS A 116 -9.63 -0.70 -7.21
CA CYS A 116 -9.63 -1.77 -6.22
C CYS A 116 -10.91 -1.73 -5.38
N ALA A 117 -11.24 -2.86 -4.76
CA ALA A 117 -12.46 -3.03 -3.99
C ALA A 117 -12.17 -3.62 -2.62
N PHE A 118 -12.87 -3.14 -1.59
CA PHE A 118 -12.73 -3.61 -0.22
C PHE A 118 -14.07 -4.10 0.30
N PHE A 119 -14.12 -5.38 0.62
CA PHE A 119 -15.32 -6.05 1.09
C PHE A 119 -15.22 -6.37 2.58
N ILE A 120 -16.34 -6.38 3.27
CA ILE A 120 -16.46 -7.02 4.57
C ILE A 120 -16.82 -8.50 4.38
N LYS A 121 -16.77 -9.26 5.49
CA LYS A 121 -16.93 -10.72 5.50
C LYS A 121 -18.16 -11.24 4.74
N ASP A 122 -19.22 -10.46 4.65
CA ASP A 122 -20.47 -10.84 4.00
C ASP A 122 -20.54 -10.42 2.51
N GLY A 123 -19.40 -10.08 1.91
CA GLY A 123 -19.31 -9.68 0.50
C GLY A 123 -19.90 -8.30 0.20
N ILE A 124 -20.13 -7.47 1.21
CA ILE A 124 -20.61 -6.10 1.04
C ILE A 124 -19.40 -5.20 0.75
N LEU A 125 -19.40 -4.52 -0.40
CA LEU A 125 -18.41 -3.52 -0.76
C LEU A 125 -18.55 -2.29 0.15
N ILE A 126 -17.53 -2.01 0.96
CA ILE A 126 -17.53 -0.90 1.91
C ILE A 126 -16.76 0.31 1.42
N SER A 127 -15.79 0.09 0.53
CA SER A 127 -14.92 1.12 -0.02
C SER A 127 -14.32 0.64 -1.33
N TYR A 128 -13.97 1.57 -2.19
CA TYR A 128 -13.22 1.31 -3.41
C TYR A 128 -12.12 2.35 -3.57
N GLY A 129 -11.05 1.99 -4.26
CA GLY A 129 -9.94 2.88 -4.59
C GLY A 129 -9.90 3.17 -6.08
N VAL A 130 -9.49 4.38 -6.42
CA VAL A 130 -9.26 4.86 -7.78
C VAL A 130 -7.86 5.45 -7.85
N GLN A 131 -7.06 4.98 -8.80
CA GLN A 131 -5.77 5.57 -9.14
C GLN A 131 -5.78 5.97 -10.60
N TYR A 132 -5.75 7.27 -10.88
CA TYR A 132 -5.81 7.78 -12.24
C TYR A 132 -4.48 7.58 -12.98
N LYS A 133 -4.53 7.14 -14.23
CA LYS A 133 -3.34 6.89 -15.06
C LYS A 133 -2.52 8.15 -15.36
N ASN A 134 -3.15 9.31 -15.26
CA ASN A 134 -2.48 10.60 -15.39
C ASN A 134 -1.98 11.17 -14.04
N ASP A 135 -2.26 10.48 -12.92
CA ASP A 135 -1.82 10.83 -11.56
C ASP A 135 -1.48 9.58 -10.76
N MET A 136 -0.45 8.88 -11.21
CA MET A 136 -0.03 7.60 -10.64
C MET A 136 0.52 7.70 -9.21
N ARG A 137 0.86 8.91 -8.77
CA ARG A 137 1.40 9.13 -7.42
C ARG A 137 0.34 9.22 -6.32
N HIS A 138 -0.95 9.23 -6.70
CA HIS A 138 -2.04 9.29 -5.75
C HIS A 138 -3.05 8.18 -5.98
N ALA A 139 -3.49 7.55 -4.88
CA ALA A 139 -4.64 6.65 -4.89
C ALA A 139 -5.71 7.20 -3.94
N TYR A 140 -6.92 7.32 -4.46
CA TYR A 140 -8.06 7.93 -3.80
C TYR A 140 -9.04 6.86 -3.36
N TYR A 141 -9.35 6.81 -2.07
CA TYR A 141 -10.25 5.78 -1.50
C TYR A 141 -11.57 6.41 -1.06
N TYR A 142 -12.63 5.90 -1.64
CA TYR A 142 -13.98 6.40 -1.47
C TYR A 142 -14.86 5.41 -0.70
N ASP A 143 -15.85 5.93 0.03
CA ASP A 143 -16.94 5.11 0.54
C ASP A 143 -17.92 4.73 -0.58
N ALA A 144 -18.92 3.90 -0.25
CA ALA A 144 -19.94 3.46 -1.21
C ALA A 144 -20.74 4.60 -1.84
N TYR A 145 -20.72 5.80 -1.25
CA TYR A 145 -21.41 7.00 -1.75
C TYR A 145 -20.51 7.95 -2.54
N GLY A 146 -19.24 7.56 -2.74
CA GLY A 146 -18.25 8.35 -3.48
C GLY A 146 -17.63 9.48 -2.68
N HIS A 147 -17.75 9.50 -1.35
CA HIS A 147 -17.04 10.49 -0.54
C HIS A 147 -15.63 10.00 -0.23
N LEU A 148 -14.65 10.86 -0.45
CA LEU A 148 -13.25 10.58 -0.15
C LEU A 148 -13.06 10.27 1.34
N ARG A 149 -12.33 9.20 1.63
CA ARG A 149 -11.99 8.77 3.00
C ARG A 149 -10.51 8.85 3.26
N TYR A 150 -9.71 8.39 2.30
CA TYR A 150 -8.25 8.38 2.40
C TYR A 150 -7.63 8.72 1.06
N VAL A 151 -6.40 9.23 1.12
CA VAL A 151 -5.51 9.39 -0.03
C VAL A 151 -4.18 8.74 0.31
N ASP A 152 -3.66 7.91 -0.57
CA ASP A 152 -2.26 7.49 -0.55
C ASP A 152 -1.44 8.40 -1.45
N GLU A 153 -0.35 8.90 -0.92
CA GLU A 153 0.68 9.62 -1.67
C GLU A 153 1.93 8.76 -1.77
N MET A 154 2.31 8.39 -2.98
CA MET A 154 3.53 7.65 -3.26
C MET A 154 4.71 8.62 -3.44
N SER A 155 5.91 8.15 -3.10
CA SER A 155 7.16 8.90 -3.33
C SER A 155 7.40 9.15 -4.82
N GLU A 156 8.32 10.08 -5.11
CA GLU A 156 8.57 10.54 -6.50
C GLU A 156 9.08 9.45 -7.44
N ASN A 157 9.80 8.48 -6.90
CA ASN A 157 10.34 7.36 -7.65
C ASN A 157 9.33 6.24 -7.95
N TYR A 158 8.07 6.34 -7.46
CA TYR A 158 7.05 5.36 -7.79
C TYR A 158 6.83 5.26 -9.31
N PRO A 159 6.74 4.04 -9.90
CA PRO A 159 6.64 2.72 -9.26
C PRO A 159 7.98 1.99 -9.05
N SER A 160 9.11 2.66 -9.21
CA SER A 160 10.44 2.04 -9.05
C SER A 160 10.74 1.74 -7.57
N PHE A 161 11.11 0.50 -7.27
CA PHE A 161 11.53 0.13 -5.92
C PHE A 161 12.93 0.69 -5.60
N THR A 162 13.21 1.08 -4.40
CA THR A 162 12.36 1.13 -3.21
C THR A 162 11.56 2.42 -3.23
N TYR A 163 10.25 2.34 -3.07
CA TYR A 163 9.41 3.52 -2.91
C TYR A 163 8.60 3.46 -1.61
N TYR A 164 7.98 4.56 -1.22
CA TYR A 164 7.10 4.59 -0.06
C TYR A 164 5.76 5.22 -0.37
N SER A 165 4.76 4.91 0.48
CA SER A 165 3.44 5.50 0.48
C SER A 165 3.09 6.05 1.86
N ARG A 166 2.42 7.20 1.90
CA ARG A 166 1.81 7.78 3.10
C ARG A 166 0.32 7.90 2.90
N GLN A 167 -0.45 7.31 3.81
CA GLN A 167 -1.91 7.37 3.76
C GLN A 167 -2.44 8.43 4.71
N TYR A 168 -3.26 9.34 4.18
CA TYR A 168 -3.89 10.42 4.92
C TYR A 168 -5.40 10.29 4.95
N ARG A 169 -6.01 10.67 6.07
CA ARG A 169 -7.46 10.93 6.16
C ARG A 169 -7.79 12.32 5.62
N THR A 170 -9.07 12.55 5.33
CA THR A 170 -9.61 13.84 4.84
C THR A 170 -9.44 15.01 5.82
N ASN A 171 -9.02 14.77 7.04
CA ASN A 171 -8.63 15.81 8.00
C ASN A 171 -7.11 16.11 7.98
N GLY A 172 -6.37 15.54 7.04
CA GLY A 172 -4.92 15.71 6.88
C GLY A 172 -4.06 14.85 7.83
N LYS A 173 -4.67 14.04 8.69
CA LYS A 173 -3.91 13.18 9.61
C LYS A 173 -3.36 11.96 8.89
N LEU A 174 -2.06 11.72 9.06
CA LEU A 174 -1.42 10.48 8.65
C LEU A 174 -2.09 9.28 9.35
N VAL A 175 -2.33 8.21 8.63
CA VAL A 175 -2.92 6.95 9.14
C VAL A 175 -1.88 5.85 9.20
N SER A 176 -1.08 5.74 8.16
CA SER A 176 -0.01 4.75 8.02
C SER A 176 1.03 5.24 7.03
N ALA A 177 2.23 4.70 7.15
CA ALA A 177 3.29 4.85 6.16
C ALA A 177 3.87 3.47 5.85
N ILE A 178 4.18 3.22 4.58
CA ILE A 178 4.66 1.93 4.10
C ILE A 178 5.83 2.15 3.18
N VAL A 179 6.91 1.38 3.38
CA VAL A 179 8.00 1.26 2.41
C VAL A 179 7.84 -0.05 1.65
N PHE A 180 7.80 0.04 0.36
CA PHE A 180 7.80 -1.09 -0.57
C PHE A 180 9.24 -1.31 -1.02
N GLU A 181 9.91 -2.28 -0.40
CA GLU A 181 11.30 -2.62 -0.73
C GLU A 181 11.39 -3.31 -2.10
N ASN A 182 10.42 -4.16 -2.37
CA ASN A 182 10.20 -4.86 -3.64
C ASN A 182 8.73 -5.33 -3.71
N HIS A 183 8.36 -6.13 -4.72
CA HIS A 183 7.00 -6.67 -4.86
C HIS A 183 6.54 -7.46 -3.65
N ASP A 184 7.42 -8.20 -3.04
CA ASP A 184 7.10 -9.16 -1.99
C ASP A 184 7.16 -8.56 -0.59
N THR A 185 7.95 -7.48 -0.40
CA THR A 185 8.35 -6.99 0.91
C THR A 185 7.87 -5.57 1.17
N GLN A 186 7.09 -5.40 2.25
CA GLN A 186 6.48 -4.14 2.64
C GLN A 186 6.66 -3.89 4.14
N TYR A 187 7.35 -2.80 4.50
CA TYR A 187 7.57 -2.38 5.89
C TYR A 187 6.52 -1.34 6.29
N MET A 188 5.77 -1.63 7.36
CA MET A 188 4.65 -0.78 7.77
C MET A 188 4.93 -0.07 9.07
N TYR A 189 4.51 1.20 9.14
CA TYR A 189 4.67 2.06 10.30
C TYR A 189 3.34 2.70 10.70
N ASN A 190 3.16 2.88 12.00
CA ASN A 190 2.09 3.68 12.56
C ASN A 190 2.36 5.18 12.33
N PRO A 191 1.34 6.05 12.46
CA PRO A 191 1.52 7.49 12.29
C PRO A 191 2.53 8.14 13.24
N ASN A 192 2.82 7.51 14.36
CA ASN A 192 3.80 7.95 15.35
C ASN A 192 5.22 7.41 15.09
N GLY A 193 5.44 6.80 13.93
CA GLY A 193 6.74 6.23 13.56
C GLY A 193 7.05 4.86 14.15
N THR A 194 6.20 4.29 15.01
CA THR A 194 6.45 2.94 15.52
C THR A 194 6.27 1.89 14.42
N PHE A 195 7.22 0.98 14.34
CA PHE A 195 7.14 -0.14 13.40
C PHE A 195 5.95 -1.04 13.73
N LYS A 196 5.13 -1.31 12.73
CA LYS A 196 3.91 -2.10 12.89
C LYS A 196 4.11 -3.56 12.50
N GLY A 197 4.95 -3.80 11.51
CA GLY A 197 5.26 -5.12 11.00
C GLY A 197 5.70 -5.06 9.54
N LEU A 198 6.12 -6.22 9.06
CA LEU A 198 6.57 -6.42 7.70
C LEU A 198 5.70 -7.50 7.06
N TRP A 199 5.21 -7.21 5.85
CA TRP A 199 4.68 -8.23 4.97
C TRP A 199 5.77 -8.77 4.06
N TYR A 200 5.86 -10.09 4.02
CA TYR A 200 6.57 -10.81 2.98
C TYR A 200 5.60 -11.77 2.32
N LYS A 201 5.31 -11.52 1.05
CA LYS A 201 4.27 -12.24 0.32
C LYS A 201 2.95 -12.25 1.12
N ASP A 202 2.45 -13.41 1.44
CA ASP A 202 1.20 -13.62 2.19
C ASP A 202 1.35 -13.56 3.72
N LYS A 203 2.58 -13.42 4.25
CA LYS A 203 2.87 -13.52 5.69
C LYS A 203 3.30 -12.19 6.29
N MET A 204 2.72 -11.84 7.43
CA MET A 204 3.13 -10.69 8.23
C MET A 204 3.96 -11.12 9.44
N PHE A 205 5.07 -10.41 9.65
CA PHE A 205 5.98 -10.60 10.77
C PHE A 205 6.06 -9.35 11.64
N ASP A 206 6.31 -9.54 12.94
CA ASP A 206 6.63 -8.44 13.86
C ASP A 206 8.14 -8.12 13.86
N SER A 207 8.53 -7.12 14.65
CA SER A 207 9.93 -6.70 14.84
C SER A 207 10.85 -7.77 15.45
N LYS A 208 10.28 -8.83 16.00
CA LYS A 208 11.03 -9.97 16.58
C LYS A 208 11.13 -11.16 15.61
N GLY A 209 10.64 -11.02 14.38
CA GLY A 209 10.62 -12.09 13.39
C GLY A 209 9.49 -13.12 13.61
N LYS A 210 8.53 -12.84 14.50
CA LYS A 210 7.41 -13.76 14.74
C LYS A 210 6.28 -13.49 13.76
N GLN A 211 5.82 -14.55 13.05
CA GLN A 211 4.65 -14.45 12.18
C GLN A 211 3.38 -14.15 12.99
N LYS A 212 2.60 -13.17 12.54
CA LYS A 212 1.38 -12.68 13.20
C LYS A 212 0.12 -12.97 12.40
N LEU A 213 0.18 -12.76 11.10
CA LEU A 213 -0.97 -12.85 10.21
C LEU A 213 -0.57 -13.56 8.91
N THR A 214 -1.58 -14.11 8.24
CA THR A 214 -1.51 -14.54 6.85
C THR A 214 -2.69 -13.91 6.12
N ARG A 215 -2.47 -13.45 4.89
CA ARG A 215 -3.51 -12.95 3.99
C ARG A 215 -3.80 -13.98 2.91
N THR A 216 -5.04 -14.02 2.45
CA THR A 216 -5.45 -14.77 1.26
C THR A 216 -5.61 -13.80 0.10
N ASN A 217 -5.41 -14.24 -1.12
CA ASN A 217 -5.51 -13.43 -2.35
C ASN A 217 -4.43 -12.34 -2.45
N TRP A 218 -3.21 -12.77 -2.31
CA TRP A 218 -2.04 -11.98 -2.66
C TRP A 218 -1.56 -12.35 -4.04
#